data_3bd51c3b15dd1e2a055161f1115895a8
#
_entry.id   3bd51c3b15dd1e2a055161f1115895a8
#
_cell.length_a   1.000
_cell.length_b   1.000
_cell.length_c   1.000
_cell.angle_alpha   90.00
_cell.angle_beta   90.00
_cell.angle_gamma   90.00
#
_symmetry.space_group_name_H-M   'P 1'
#
loop_
_entity.id
_entity.type
_entity.pdbx_description
1 polymer ?
#
loop_
_entity_poly.entity_id
_entity_poly.type
_entity_poly.pdbx_seq_one_letter_code
_entity_poly.pdbx_strand_id
1 'polypeptide(L)'
;MFDRQAKALSPSFYFGAFAVLTVIGFLAPIRVGDLPGYDDARYTVVAKQIVLSGDWLNTQYNGAPDFEHPPLLEWIQAAFFSVFGISDFVAKVPSALLGWGTVLLVAWLARRLTGDPIQGVLAMFALASSAYFVKYTARAMTDVPVTFFFLAALCAWSLTEDSAGWYLAAGAFTAMALMTRGLIGFALPAIFGLDLIVARRRPRWGYALAALAVAILPLALWYWRLIDHYGQVFFTAHEAWLDREAFGTLSPSWRRYTGLFEYMFMLAKSYWPWLPFAIAGIVTIIRGRQRRLFVLLIWFVVVLAMCAAAKSRVLRYMLPAYPALSILSAIGLAALIPVRFIQRGLLFATPVLAVAVLAIAIFPPVTYHVPEIRPIASAATAATTSGERVAFYDQGAPLYDEVNQMLWYGGREILFLLSPGELEQALQARQIDVFVVDDATYQTRFKSRIAHEVIAGAGHLVCVRLSL
;
A
#
# COMPACT_ATOMS: atom_id res chain seq x y z
N MET A 1 3.36 -50.42 14.71
CA MET A 1 2.00 -50.32 15.21
C MET A 1 1.64 -48.85 15.51
N PHE A 2 1.65 -47.98 14.49
CA PHE A 2 1.13 -46.60 14.54
C PHE A 2 0.72 -46.18 13.12
N ASP A 3 -0.17 -46.97 12.52
CA ASP A 3 -0.81 -46.56 11.25
C ASP A 3 -2.32 -46.33 11.52
N ARG A 4 -2.59 -45.41 12.45
CA ARG A 4 -3.89 -44.73 12.44
C ARG A 4 -3.78 -43.68 11.36
N GLN A 5 -4.32 -43.93 10.16
CA GLN A 5 -4.62 -42.95 9.17
C GLN A 5 -5.37 -41.81 9.87
N ALA A 6 -4.63 -40.77 10.30
CA ALA A 6 -5.25 -39.52 10.69
C ALA A 6 -6.07 -39.08 9.48
N LYS A 7 -7.39 -39.08 9.58
CA LYS A 7 -8.29 -38.62 8.53
C LYS A 7 -7.82 -37.23 8.16
N ALA A 8 -7.26 -37.08 6.95
CA ALA A 8 -6.82 -35.77 6.44
C ALA A 8 -8.05 -34.85 6.47
N LEU A 9 -7.92 -33.72 7.14
CA LEU A 9 -8.97 -32.70 7.16
C LEU A 9 -9.22 -32.20 5.73
N SER A 10 -10.45 -31.80 5.43
CA SER A 10 -10.80 -31.32 4.09
C SER A 10 -10.09 -30.03 3.75
N PRO A 11 -9.78 -29.76 2.48
CA PRO A 11 -9.26 -28.46 2.05
C PRO A 11 -10.15 -27.29 2.45
N SER A 12 -11.46 -27.49 2.51
CA SER A 12 -12.43 -26.49 2.96
C SER A 12 -12.27 -26.14 4.43
N PHE A 13 -11.88 -27.09 5.29
CA PHE A 13 -11.54 -26.82 6.69
C PHE A 13 -10.34 -25.89 6.80
N TYR A 14 -9.25 -26.22 6.10
CA TYR A 14 -8.05 -25.37 6.13
C TYR A 14 -8.32 -23.98 5.56
N PHE A 15 -9.10 -23.89 4.49
CA PHE A 15 -9.51 -22.60 3.93
C PHE A 15 -10.27 -21.76 4.98
N GLY A 16 -11.29 -22.35 5.64
CA GLY A 16 -12.05 -21.66 6.68
C GLY A 16 -11.19 -21.25 7.88
N ALA A 17 -10.35 -22.16 8.36
CA ALA A 17 -9.45 -21.89 9.48
C ALA A 17 -8.49 -20.72 9.14
N PHE A 18 -7.84 -20.76 7.99
CA PHE A 18 -6.91 -19.69 7.57
C PHE A 18 -7.64 -18.37 7.27
N ALA A 19 -8.87 -18.40 6.75
CA ALA A 19 -9.67 -17.19 6.56
C ALA A 19 -9.93 -16.48 7.90
N VAL A 20 -10.31 -17.24 8.94
CA VAL A 20 -10.54 -16.68 10.29
C VAL A 20 -9.22 -16.23 10.93
N LEU A 21 -8.18 -17.05 10.87
CA LEU A 21 -6.88 -16.71 11.45
C LEU A 21 -6.26 -15.46 10.81
N THR A 22 -6.37 -15.33 9.50
CA THR A 22 -5.78 -14.18 8.80
C THR A 22 -6.52 -12.89 9.07
N VAL A 23 -7.86 -12.88 9.16
CA VAL A 23 -8.56 -11.63 9.51
C VAL A 23 -8.22 -11.17 10.93
N ILE A 24 -8.14 -12.11 11.90
CA ILE A 24 -7.71 -11.79 13.26
C ILE A 24 -6.26 -11.29 13.25
N GLY A 25 -5.35 -12.00 12.55
CA GLY A 25 -3.94 -11.67 12.46
C GLY A 25 -3.65 -10.33 11.79
N PHE A 26 -4.52 -9.84 10.90
CA PHE A 26 -4.37 -8.53 10.25
C PHE A 26 -5.02 -7.40 11.05
N LEU A 27 -6.15 -7.65 11.71
CA LEU A 27 -6.84 -6.63 12.50
C LEU A 27 -6.25 -6.44 13.90
N ALA A 28 -5.68 -7.49 14.51
CA ALA A 28 -5.16 -7.39 15.87
C ALA A 28 -3.97 -6.42 16.01
N PRO A 29 -2.93 -6.47 15.14
CA PRO A 29 -1.77 -5.60 15.26
C PRO A 29 -2.07 -4.12 15.06
N ILE A 30 -3.09 -3.77 14.25
CA ILE A 30 -3.40 -2.38 13.95
C ILE A 30 -4.12 -1.63 15.08
N ARG A 31 -4.54 -2.34 16.14
CA ARG A 31 -5.20 -1.74 17.31
C ARG A 31 -4.25 -0.92 18.17
N VAL A 32 -2.96 -1.15 18.05
CA VAL A 32 -1.93 -0.48 18.84
C VAL A 32 -0.92 0.22 17.94
N GLY A 33 -0.21 1.19 18.52
CA GLY A 33 0.81 1.96 17.80
C GLY A 33 0.23 3.12 16.99
N ASP A 34 1.12 4.02 16.65
CA ASP A 34 0.84 5.26 15.94
C ASP A 34 0.84 5.04 14.41
N LEU A 35 0.43 6.06 13.66
CA LEU A 35 0.63 6.08 12.21
C LEU A 35 2.09 6.39 11.90
N PRO A 36 2.75 5.58 11.04
CA PRO A 36 4.03 5.95 10.47
C PRO A 36 3.93 7.26 9.68
N GLY A 37 5.01 8.06 9.71
CA GLY A 37 4.98 9.42 9.21
C GLY A 37 4.82 9.53 7.70
N TYR A 38 5.68 8.87 6.93
CA TYR A 38 5.83 9.13 5.50
C TYR A 38 4.49 9.04 4.71
N ASP A 39 4.22 7.96 4.03
CA ASP A 39 3.03 7.83 3.19
C ASP A 39 1.74 7.57 4.00
N ASP A 40 1.82 6.82 5.13
CA ASP A 40 0.65 6.48 5.94
C ASP A 40 -0.06 7.72 6.47
N ALA A 41 0.69 8.60 7.14
CA ALA A 41 0.13 9.82 7.68
C ALA A 41 -0.30 10.78 6.56
N ARG A 42 0.43 10.83 5.42
CA ARG A 42 0.07 11.66 4.28
C ARG A 42 -1.32 11.31 3.73
N TYR A 43 -1.56 10.05 3.35
CA TYR A 43 -2.87 9.62 2.82
C TYR A 43 -4.00 9.85 3.83
N THR A 44 -3.74 9.57 5.10
CA THR A 44 -4.75 9.75 6.14
C THR A 44 -5.06 11.22 6.44
N VAL A 45 -4.10 12.14 6.29
CA VAL A 45 -4.33 13.59 6.37
C VAL A 45 -5.26 14.03 5.25
N VAL A 46 -5.05 13.60 4.00
CA VAL A 46 -5.94 13.90 2.88
C VAL A 46 -7.35 13.36 3.15
N ALA A 47 -7.46 12.10 3.59
CA ALA A 47 -8.76 11.50 3.94
C ALA A 47 -9.46 12.24 5.09
N LYS A 48 -8.72 12.69 6.10
CA LYS A 48 -9.23 13.53 7.19
C LYS A 48 -9.75 14.87 6.67
N GLN A 49 -9.03 15.52 5.75
CA GLN A 49 -9.47 16.78 5.14
C GLN A 49 -10.75 16.61 4.32
N ILE A 50 -10.91 15.50 3.58
CA ILE A 50 -12.17 15.19 2.88
C ILE A 50 -13.35 15.19 3.85
N VAL A 51 -13.21 14.55 5.03
CA VAL A 51 -14.29 14.48 6.02
C VAL A 51 -14.56 15.85 6.64
N LEU A 52 -13.51 16.61 6.94
CA LEU A 52 -13.66 17.91 7.60
C LEU A 52 -14.23 19.00 6.68
N SER A 53 -13.84 18.99 5.40
CA SER A 53 -14.31 19.95 4.41
C SER A 53 -15.63 19.55 3.74
N GLY A 54 -15.95 18.25 3.69
CA GLY A 54 -17.03 17.69 2.88
C GLY A 54 -16.72 17.64 1.38
N ASP A 55 -15.54 18.06 0.94
CA ASP A 55 -15.14 18.05 -0.48
C ASP A 55 -14.40 16.76 -0.84
N TRP A 56 -15.11 15.86 -1.51
CA TRP A 56 -14.59 14.56 -1.95
C TRP A 56 -13.82 14.60 -3.27
N LEU A 57 -13.97 15.69 -4.02
CA LEU A 57 -13.44 15.79 -5.37
C LEU A 57 -12.14 16.60 -5.44
N ASN A 58 -12.00 17.63 -4.60
CA ASN A 58 -10.82 18.48 -4.54
C ASN A 58 -10.00 18.11 -3.31
N THR A 59 -9.20 17.07 -3.44
CA THR A 59 -8.33 16.60 -2.35
C THR A 59 -7.30 17.66 -1.97
N GLN A 60 -7.10 17.84 -0.68
CA GLN A 60 -6.17 18.83 -0.13
C GLN A 60 -5.18 18.18 0.83
N TYR A 61 -3.95 18.67 0.80
CA TYR A 61 -2.89 18.33 1.71
C TYR A 61 -2.20 19.61 2.19
N ASN A 62 -2.17 19.83 3.48
CA ASN A 62 -1.53 21.01 4.11
C ASN A 62 -1.98 22.36 3.52
N GLY A 63 -3.29 22.53 3.34
CA GLY A 63 -3.89 23.75 2.79
C GLY A 63 -3.71 23.96 1.28
N ALA A 64 -3.07 23.03 0.57
CA ALA A 64 -2.89 23.09 -0.87
C ALA A 64 -3.58 21.89 -1.56
N PRO A 65 -3.94 22.04 -2.87
CA PRO A 65 -4.45 20.91 -3.65
C PRO A 65 -3.44 19.76 -3.72
N ASP A 66 -3.93 18.52 -3.59
CA ASP A 66 -3.11 17.32 -3.75
C ASP A 66 -3.31 16.70 -5.13
N PHE A 67 -2.21 16.62 -5.92
CA PHE A 67 -2.21 16.11 -7.30
C PHE A 67 -1.38 14.84 -7.47
N GLU A 68 -0.84 14.26 -6.38
CA GLU A 68 0.12 13.18 -6.52
C GLU A 68 -0.53 11.85 -6.91
N HIS A 69 -1.67 11.53 -6.31
CA HIS A 69 -2.33 10.24 -6.53
C HIS A 69 -3.82 10.37 -6.81
N PRO A 70 -4.41 9.46 -7.62
CA PRO A 70 -5.86 9.32 -7.70
C PRO A 70 -6.41 8.86 -6.34
N PRO A 71 -7.57 9.38 -5.89
CA PRO A 71 -7.95 9.43 -4.47
C PRO A 71 -8.76 8.24 -3.95
N LEU A 72 -8.71 7.04 -4.58
CA LEU A 72 -9.59 5.94 -4.16
C LEU A 72 -9.30 5.45 -2.74
N LEU A 73 -8.03 5.39 -2.33
CA LEU A 73 -7.71 5.01 -0.95
C LEU A 73 -8.23 6.05 0.03
N GLU A 74 -7.99 7.32 -0.23
CA GLU A 74 -8.42 8.43 0.59
C GLU A 74 -9.95 8.49 0.70
N TRP A 75 -10.67 8.21 -0.38
CA TRP A 75 -12.13 8.09 -0.35
C TRP A 75 -12.59 6.92 0.52
N ILE A 76 -11.94 5.76 0.43
CA ILE A 76 -12.26 4.61 1.28
C ILE A 76 -11.98 4.96 2.74
N GLN A 77 -10.82 5.55 3.05
CA GLN A 77 -10.49 5.97 4.42
C GLN A 77 -11.45 7.03 4.93
N ALA A 78 -11.80 8.04 4.12
CA ALA A 78 -12.77 9.08 4.48
C ALA A 78 -14.16 8.50 4.77
N ALA A 79 -14.61 7.52 3.98
CA ALA A 79 -15.85 6.81 4.24
C ALA A 79 -15.81 6.05 5.58
N PHE A 80 -14.69 5.38 5.90
CA PHE A 80 -14.51 4.73 7.19
C PHE A 80 -14.46 5.76 8.34
N PHE A 81 -13.78 6.88 8.17
CA PHE A 81 -13.74 7.97 9.16
C PHE A 81 -15.13 8.56 9.41
N SER A 82 -15.94 8.74 8.38
CA SER A 82 -17.30 9.26 8.50
C SER A 82 -18.22 8.33 9.32
N VAL A 83 -17.97 7.02 9.31
CA VAL A 83 -18.79 6.03 10.02
C VAL A 83 -18.24 5.70 11.40
N PHE A 84 -16.92 5.52 11.52
CA PHE A 84 -16.27 4.98 12.73
C PHE A 84 -15.45 6.01 13.49
N GLY A 85 -15.38 7.24 12.99
CA GLY A 85 -14.57 8.32 13.57
C GLY A 85 -13.11 8.28 13.11
N ILE A 86 -12.42 9.43 13.28
CA ILE A 86 -11.04 9.62 12.86
C ILE A 86 -10.09 9.06 13.92
N SER A 87 -9.33 8.02 13.57
CA SER A 87 -8.32 7.43 14.46
C SER A 87 -7.28 6.62 13.69
N ASP A 88 -6.12 6.37 14.31
CA ASP A 88 -5.04 5.56 13.72
C ASP A 88 -5.50 4.15 13.39
N PHE A 89 -6.36 3.56 14.21
CA PHE A 89 -6.94 2.25 13.96
C PHE A 89 -7.81 2.27 12.69
N VAL A 90 -8.76 3.18 12.62
CA VAL A 90 -9.70 3.27 11.49
C VAL A 90 -8.97 3.58 10.19
N ALA A 91 -7.90 4.38 10.22
CA ALA A 91 -7.05 4.66 9.07
C ALA A 91 -6.43 3.40 8.44
N LYS A 92 -6.06 2.41 9.27
CA LYS A 92 -5.40 1.16 8.85
C LYS A 92 -6.41 0.07 8.44
N VAL A 93 -7.66 0.13 8.93
CA VAL A 93 -8.69 -0.91 8.68
C VAL A 93 -8.90 -1.21 7.19
N PRO A 94 -9.00 -0.24 6.27
CA PRO A 94 -9.19 -0.53 4.85
C PRO A 94 -8.10 -1.44 4.29
N SER A 95 -6.82 -1.15 4.56
CA SER A 95 -5.70 -1.98 4.10
C SER A 95 -5.72 -3.39 4.70
N ALA A 96 -6.06 -3.53 5.98
CA ALA A 96 -6.17 -4.82 6.65
C ALA A 96 -7.28 -5.69 6.03
N LEU A 97 -8.46 -5.12 5.78
CA LEU A 97 -9.59 -5.82 5.17
C LEU A 97 -9.35 -6.18 3.71
N LEU A 98 -8.79 -5.27 2.92
CA LEU A 98 -8.41 -5.54 1.52
C LEU A 98 -7.27 -6.56 1.44
N GLY A 99 -6.33 -6.54 2.40
CA GLY A 99 -5.31 -7.56 2.55
C GLY A 99 -5.90 -8.94 2.84
N TRP A 100 -6.87 -9.02 3.72
CA TRP A 100 -7.63 -10.25 3.97
C TRP A 100 -8.37 -10.72 2.71
N GLY A 101 -9.08 -9.82 2.02
CA GLY A 101 -9.71 -10.11 0.74
C GLY A 101 -8.72 -10.63 -0.31
N THR A 102 -7.49 -10.09 -0.35
CA THR A 102 -6.41 -10.56 -1.23
C THR A 102 -6.05 -12.01 -0.93
N VAL A 103 -5.94 -12.37 0.35
CA VAL A 103 -5.66 -13.75 0.79
C VAL A 103 -6.77 -14.71 0.37
N LEU A 104 -8.04 -14.30 0.44
CA LEU A 104 -9.17 -15.12 -0.02
C LEU A 104 -9.18 -15.27 -1.55
N LEU A 105 -8.98 -14.17 -2.27
CA LEU A 105 -8.99 -14.17 -3.73
C LEU A 105 -7.82 -14.98 -4.31
N VAL A 106 -6.64 -14.97 -3.70
CA VAL A 106 -5.49 -15.77 -4.18
C VAL A 106 -5.79 -17.26 -4.06
N ALA A 107 -6.43 -17.69 -2.97
CA ALA A 107 -6.86 -19.08 -2.81
C ALA A 107 -7.89 -19.50 -3.87
N TRP A 108 -8.84 -18.61 -4.12
CA TRP A 108 -9.87 -18.84 -5.13
C TRP A 108 -9.27 -18.93 -6.54
N LEU A 109 -8.39 -17.99 -6.90
CA LEU A 109 -7.75 -17.96 -8.22
C LEU A 109 -6.83 -19.16 -8.42
N ALA A 110 -6.03 -19.53 -7.42
CA ALA A 110 -5.18 -20.71 -7.47
C ALA A 110 -5.99 -21.98 -7.75
N ARG A 111 -7.08 -22.20 -6.98
CA ARG A 111 -8.01 -23.31 -7.22
C ARG A 111 -8.62 -23.29 -8.62
N ARG A 112 -9.04 -22.11 -9.08
CA ARG A 112 -9.64 -21.96 -10.40
C ARG A 112 -8.66 -22.27 -11.54
N LEU A 113 -7.42 -21.83 -11.42
CA LEU A 113 -6.41 -22.04 -12.47
C LEU A 113 -5.87 -23.48 -12.48
N THR A 114 -5.67 -24.07 -11.31
CA THR A 114 -5.05 -25.41 -11.19
C THR A 114 -6.08 -26.56 -11.10
N GLY A 115 -7.32 -26.25 -10.75
CA GLY A 115 -8.36 -27.28 -10.48
C GLY A 115 -8.21 -27.97 -9.13
N ASP A 116 -7.16 -27.66 -8.34
CA ASP A 116 -6.84 -28.34 -7.08
C ASP A 116 -7.10 -27.42 -5.86
N PRO A 117 -8.05 -27.76 -4.98
CA PRO A 117 -8.34 -26.96 -3.80
C PRO A 117 -7.19 -26.90 -2.79
N ILE A 118 -6.29 -27.91 -2.76
CA ILE A 118 -5.10 -27.87 -1.89
C ILE A 118 -4.15 -26.77 -2.34
N GLN A 119 -3.94 -26.59 -3.64
CA GLN A 119 -3.12 -25.51 -4.16
C GLN A 119 -3.72 -24.14 -3.82
N GLY A 120 -5.05 -24.02 -3.75
CA GLY A 120 -5.71 -22.83 -3.24
C GLY A 120 -5.31 -22.53 -1.78
N VAL A 121 -5.37 -23.53 -0.91
CA VAL A 121 -4.96 -23.40 0.51
C VAL A 121 -3.48 -23.07 0.63
N LEU A 122 -2.62 -23.70 -0.17
CA LEU A 122 -1.18 -23.44 -0.16
C LEU A 122 -0.84 -22.01 -0.62
N ALA A 123 -1.49 -21.52 -1.67
CA ALA A 123 -1.31 -20.15 -2.15
C ALA A 123 -1.74 -19.12 -1.10
N MET A 124 -2.88 -19.37 -0.45
CA MET A 124 -3.36 -18.59 0.69
C MET A 124 -2.33 -18.56 1.83
N PHE A 125 -1.81 -19.72 2.22
CA PHE A 125 -0.82 -19.85 3.28
C PHE A 125 0.49 -19.15 2.91
N ALA A 126 0.97 -19.29 1.67
CA ALA A 126 2.18 -18.65 1.19
C ALA A 126 2.08 -17.12 1.23
N LEU A 127 0.93 -16.55 0.82
CA LEU A 127 0.71 -15.10 0.87
C LEU A 127 0.57 -14.60 2.31
N ALA A 128 -0.25 -15.27 3.12
CA ALA A 128 -0.53 -14.88 4.50
C ALA A 128 0.68 -15.03 5.45
N SER A 129 1.65 -15.86 5.09
CA SER A 129 2.92 -16.02 5.82
C SER A 129 4.09 -15.26 5.20
N SER A 130 3.87 -14.54 4.09
CA SER A 130 4.86 -13.62 3.54
C SER A 130 4.98 -12.38 4.43
N ALA A 131 6.09 -12.29 5.18
CA ALA A 131 6.31 -11.23 6.17
C ALA A 131 6.18 -9.82 5.56
N TYR A 132 6.62 -9.66 4.31
CA TYR A 132 6.56 -8.38 3.63
C TYR A 132 5.12 -7.98 3.27
N PHE A 133 4.29 -8.92 2.80
CA PHE A 133 2.87 -8.67 2.55
C PHE A 133 2.13 -8.35 3.86
N VAL A 134 2.34 -9.17 4.90
CA VAL A 134 1.72 -8.99 6.23
C VAL A 134 2.07 -7.62 6.82
N LYS A 135 3.34 -7.19 6.71
CA LYS A 135 3.77 -5.85 7.16
C LYS A 135 2.90 -4.74 6.56
N TYR A 136 2.59 -4.82 5.27
CA TYR A 136 1.83 -3.76 4.59
C TYR A 136 0.32 -3.85 4.79
N THR A 137 -0.23 -4.99 5.23
CA THR A 137 -1.64 -5.04 5.66
C THR A 137 -1.92 -4.21 6.90
N ALA A 138 -0.90 -3.94 7.71
CA ALA A 138 -1.00 -3.09 8.90
C ALA A 138 -0.67 -1.61 8.64
N ARG A 139 -0.52 -1.21 7.37
CA ARG A 139 -0.17 0.16 6.95
C ARG A 139 -1.37 0.85 6.28
N ALA A 140 -1.49 2.16 6.50
CA ALA A 140 -2.52 2.98 5.87
C ALA A 140 -2.07 3.49 4.48
N MET A 141 -1.66 2.56 3.60
CA MET A 141 -0.99 2.84 2.32
C MET A 141 -1.71 2.23 1.12
N THR A 142 -1.41 2.71 -0.07
CA THR A 142 -2.02 2.28 -1.34
C THR A 142 -1.60 0.86 -1.79
N ASP A 143 -0.49 0.32 -1.26
CA ASP A 143 0.16 -0.88 -1.80
C ASP A 143 -0.69 -2.16 -1.68
N VAL A 144 -1.35 -2.39 -0.54
CA VAL A 144 -2.26 -3.53 -0.35
C VAL A 144 -3.60 -3.30 -1.05
N PRO A 145 -4.25 -2.14 -0.95
CA PRO A 145 -5.44 -1.84 -1.74
C PRO A 145 -5.27 -2.05 -3.24
N VAL A 146 -4.20 -1.53 -3.85
CA VAL A 146 -3.96 -1.76 -5.28
C VAL A 146 -3.71 -3.23 -5.59
N THR A 147 -3.03 -3.97 -4.71
CA THR A 147 -2.82 -5.42 -4.86
C THR A 147 -4.14 -6.19 -4.86
N PHE A 148 -5.08 -5.80 -4.00
CA PHE A 148 -6.42 -6.37 -3.97
C PHE A 148 -7.18 -6.14 -5.28
N PHE A 149 -7.27 -4.89 -5.74
CA PHE A 149 -8.00 -4.56 -6.96
C PHE A 149 -7.34 -5.17 -8.21
N PHE A 150 -6.01 -5.21 -8.21
CA PHE A 150 -5.24 -5.87 -9.26
C PHE A 150 -5.56 -7.37 -9.35
N LEU A 151 -5.55 -8.07 -8.21
CA LEU A 151 -5.92 -9.49 -8.14
C LEU A 151 -7.40 -9.71 -8.49
N ALA A 152 -8.31 -8.85 -8.03
CA ALA A 152 -9.73 -8.92 -8.35
C ALA A 152 -9.98 -8.78 -9.85
N ALA A 153 -9.23 -7.89 -10.54
CA ALA A 153 -9.28 -7.76 -11.99
C ALA A 153 -8.84 -9.07 -12.69
N LEU A 154 -7.79 -9.72 -12.21
CA LEU A 154 -7.32 -11.01 -12.75
C LEU A 154 -8.29 -12.16 -12.44
N CYS A 155 -8.93 -12.13 -11.27
CA CYS A 155 -10.02 -13.07 -10.96
C CYS A 155 -11.18 -12.91 -11.95
N ALA A 156 -11.65 -11.68 -12.17
CA ALA A 156 -12.70 -11.38 -13.13
C ALA A 156 -12.26 -11.76 -14.57
N TRP A 157 -11.00 -11.47 -14.94
CA TRP A 157 -10.43 -11.88 -16.22
C TRP A 157 -10.48 -13.39 -16.43
N SER A 158 -10.16 -14.18 -15.40
CA SER A 158 -10.21 -15.65 -15.49
C SER A 158 -11.63 -16.18 -15.73
N LEU A 159 -12.67 -15.41 -15.43
CA LEU A 159 -14.09 -15.74 -15.62
C LEU A 159 -14.63 -15.31 -16.98
N THR A 160 -13.86 -14.56 -17.79
CA THR A 160 -14.28 -14.14 -19.14
C THR A 160 -14.48 -15.32 -20.09
N GLU A 161 -13.88 -16.49 -19.78
CA GLU A 161 -14.13 -17.73 -20.50
C GLU A 161 -15.55 -18.24 -20.27
N ASP A 162 -16.09 -18.08 -19.06
CA ASP A 162 -17.42 -18.57 -18.69
C ASP A 162 -18.51 -17.62 -19.20
N SER A 163 -18.33 -16.31 -19.05
CA SER A 163 -19.29 -15.30 -19.50
C SER A 163 -18.62 -13.98 -19.91
N ALA A 164 -19.13 -13.37 -20.97
CA ALA A 164 -18.63 -12.09 -21.49
C ALA A 164 -18.81 -10.93 -20.51
N GLY A 165 -19.82 -10.97 -19.64
CA GLY A 165 -20.07 -9.91 -18.65
C GLY A 165 -18.87 -9.67 -17.71
N TRP A 166 -18.03 -10.68 -17.49
CA TRP A 166 -16.84 -10.57 -16.64
C TRP A 166 -15.75 -9.64 -17.22
N TYR A 167 -15.78 -9.34 -18.51
CA TYR A 167 -14.92 -8.27 -19.06
C TYR A 167 -15.19 -6.94 -18.37
N LEU A 168 -16.47 -6.60 -18.14
CA LEU A 168 -16.83 -5.33 -17.46
C LEU A 168 -16.37 -5.31 -16.00
N ALA A 169 -16.49 -6.44 -15.30
CA ALA A 169 -15.95 -6.56 -13.94
C ALA A 169 -14.42 -6.44 -13.92
N ALA A 170 -13.72 -7.07 -14.87
CA ALA A 170 -12.27 -6.90 -15.00
C ALA A 170 -11.91 -5.43 -15.28
N GLY A 171 -12.66 -4.73 -16.14
CA GLY A 171 -12.53 -3.29 -16.38
C GLY A 171 -12.76 -2.45 -15.11
N ALA A 172 -13.82 -2.75 -14.35
CA ALA A 172 -14.15 -2.03 -13.12
C ALA A 172 -13.07 -2.18 -12.04
N PHE A 173 -12.56 -3.39 -11.82
CA PHE A 173 -11.45 -3.60 -10.89
C PHE A 173 -10.14 -2.99 -11.40
N THR A 174 -9.92 -2.95 -12.73
CA THR A 174 -8.79 -2.21 -13.31
C THR A 174 -8.94 -0.71 -13.04
N ALA A 175 -10.14 -0.14 -13.18
CA ALA A 175 -10.40 1.25 -12.81
C ALA A 175 -10.07 1.53 -11.34
N MET A 176 -10.48 0.63 -10.43
CA MET A 176 -10.17 0.76 -9.01
C MET A 176 -8.66 0.68 -8.75
N ALA A 177 -7.91 -0.20 -9.45
CA ALA A 177 -6.46 -0.26 -9.35
C ALA A 177 -5.80 1.04 -9.87
N LEU A 178 -6.28 1.58 -11.01
CA LEU A 178 -5.83 2.86 -11.57
C LEU A 178 -6.15 4.03 -10.63
N MET A 179 -7.32 4.06 -10.04
CA MET A 179 -7.75 5.09 -9.09
C MET A 179 -7.08 4.98 -7.71
N THR A 180 -6.45 3.84 -7.39
CA THR A 180 -5.67 3.68 -6.15
C THR A 180 -4.21 4.08 -6.35
N ARG A 181 -3.58 3.64 -7.46
CA ARG A 181 -2.17 3.91 -7.75
C ARG A 181 -1.90 3.87 -9.25
N GLY A 182 -2.27 4.93 -9.93
CA GLY A 182 -2.29 5.13 -11.39
C GLY A 182 -1.40 4.20 -12.22
N LEU A 183 -0.07 4.41 -12.18
CA LEU A 183 0.87 3.76 -13.10
C LEU A 183 0.83 2.23 -13.08
N ILE A 184 0.80 1.58 -11.92
CA ILE A 184 0.84 0.12 -11.84
C ILE A 184 -0.45 -0.53 -12.37
N GLY A 185 -1.58 0.17 -12.31
CA GLY A 185 -2.85 -0.30 -12.85
C GLY A 185 -2.80 -0.54 -14.36
N PHE A 186 -1.94 0.19 -15.10
CA PHE A 186 -1.74 -0.02 -16.54
C PHE A 186 -1.06 -1.35 -16.90
N ALA A 187 -0.49 -2.06 -15.91
CA ALA A 187 -0.02 -3.43 -16.14
C ALA A 187 -1.15 -4.40 -16.53
N LEU A 188 -2.37 -4.18 -15.99
CA LEU A 188 -3.51 -5.09 -16.22
C LEU A 188 -3.90 -5.23 -17.70
N PRO A 189 -4.15 -4.16 -18.47
CA PRO A 189 -4.41 -4.27 -19.91
C PRO A 189 -3.29 -4.96 -20.66
N ALA A 190 -2.02 -4.72 -20.29
CA ALA A 190 -0.88 -5.41 -20.91
C ALA A 190 -0.89 -6.91 -20.61
N ILE A 191 -1.17 -7.30 -19.35
CA ILE A 191 -1.29 -8.71 -18.95
C ILE A 191 -2.44 -9.37 -19.70
N PHE A 192 -3.60 -8.74 -19.80
CA PHE A 192 -4.75 -9.28 -20.50
C PHE A 192 -4.47 -9.49 -21.99
N GLY A 193 -3.85 -8.50 -22.64
CA GLY A 193 -3.46 -8.60 -24.05
C GLY A 193 -2.45 -9.72 -24.30
N LEU A 194 -1.41 -9.83 -23.49
CA LEU A 194 -0.41 -10.89 -23.58
C LEU A 194 -1.02 -12.27 -23.30
N ASP A 195 -1.93 -12.38 -22.33
CA ASP A 195 -2.61 -13.63 -22.03
C ASP A 195 -3.48 -14.10 -23.21
N LEU A 196 -4.21 -13.20 -23.87
CA LEU A 196 -4.95 -13.54 -25.10
C LEU A 196 -4.03 -14.14 -26.18
N ILE A 197 -2.86 -13.55 -26.38
CA ILE A 197 -1.88 -14.00 -27.38
C ILE A 197 -1.33 -15.38 -27.01
N VAL A 198 -0.84 -15.54 -25.77
CA VAL A 198 -0.17 -16.77 -25.31
C VAL A 198 -1.16 -17.92 -25.17
N ALA A 199 -2.33 -17.65 -24.61
CA ALA A 199 -3.39 -18.65 -24.50
C ALA A 199 -4.13 -18.90 -25.82
N ARG A 200 -3.82 -18.11 -26.89
CA ARG A 200 -4.47 -18.18 -28.22
C ARG A 200 -6.00 -18.03 -28.12
N ARG A 201 -6.47 -17.17 -27.21
CA ARG A 201 -7.89 -16.88 -27.04
C ARG A 201 -8.32 -15.77 -27.98
N ARG A 202 -9.53 -15.91 -28.54
CA ARG A 202 -10.14 -14.83 -29.33
C ARG A 202 -10.90 -13.89 -28.40
N PRO A 203 -10.55 -12.60 -28.34
CA PRO A 203 -11.28 -11.66 -27.51
C PRO A 203 -12.68 -11.42 -28.07
N ARG A 204 -13.63 -11.19 -27.17
CA ARG A 204 -14.96 -10.66 -27.52
C ARG A 204 -14.82 -9.14 -27.59
N TRP A 205 -14.42 -8.62 -28.76
CA TRP A 205 -13.98 -7.23 -28.95
C TRP A 205 -14.93 -6.17 -28.37
N GLY A 206 -16.25 -6.32 -28.55
CA GLY A 206 -17.22 -5.37 -28.00
C GLY A 206 -17.11 -5.26 -26.48
N TYR A 207 -17.03 -6.39 -25.77
CA TYR A 207 -16.85 -6.40 -24.32
C TYR A 207 -15.44 -5.97 -23.89
N ALA A 208 -14.41 -6.30 -24.65
CA ALA A 208 -13.04 -5.88 -24.36
C ALA A 208 -12.88 -4.35 -24.47
N LEU A 209 -13.47 -3.74 -25.51
CA LEU A 209 -13.48 -2.28 -25.65
C LEU A 209 -14.33 -1.60 -24.57
N ALA A 210 -15.49 -2.17 -24.25
CA ALA A 210 -16.30 -1.67 -23.13
C ALA A 210 -15.57 -1.75 -21.78
N ALA A 211 -14.85 -2.86 -21.54
CA ALA A 211 -14.02 -3.02 -20.34
C ALA A 211 -12.89 -1.99 -20.29
N LEU A 212 -12.24 -1.72 -21.41
CA LEU A 212 -11.21 -0.68 -21.51
C LEU A 212 -11.79 0.70 -21.22
N ALA A 213 -12.96 1.01 -21.75
CA ALA A 213 -13.66 2.27 -21.46
C ALA A 213 -14.03 2.38 -19.96
N VAL A 214 -14.58 1.31 -19.36
CA VAL A 214 -14.88 1.26 -17.92
C VAL A 214 -13.61 1.44 -17.08
N ALA A 215 -12.49 0.87 -17.50
CA ALA A 215 -11.23 0.98 -16.79
C ALA A 215 -10.66 2.40 -16.79
N ILE A 216 -10.74 3.09 -17.94
CA ILE A 216 -10.07 4.39 -18.12
C ILE A 216 -10.96 5.56 -17.72
N LEU A 217 -12.28 5.45 -17.90
CA LEU A 217 -13.21 6.54 -17.75
C LEU A 217 -13.16 7.23 -16.37
N PRO A 218 -13.14 6.52 -15.21
CA PRO A 218 -13.08 7.17 -13.91
C PRO A 218 -11.79 8.00 -13.72
N LEU A 219 -10.66 7.46 -14.15
CA LEU A 219 -9.37 8.15 -14.09
C LEU A 219 -9.36 9.38 -15.01
N ALA A 220 -9.88 9.23 -16.24
CA ALA A 220 -9.96 10.33 -17.21
C ALA A 220 -10.89 11.46 -16.72
N LEU A 221 -12.04 11.12 -16.13
CA LEU A 221 -12.95 12.10 -15.55
C LEU A 221 -12.32 12.83 -14.34
N TRP A 222 -11.58 12.12 -13.49
CA TRP A 222 -10.89 12.74 -12.37
C TRP A 222 -9.78 13.70 -12.84
N TYR A 223 -8.94 13.30 -13.80
CA TYR A 223 -7.94 14.20 -14.39
C TYR A 223 -8.58 15.37 -15.12
N TRP A 224 -9.63 15.14 -15.91
CA TRP A 224 -10.35 16.21 -16.56
C TRP A 224 -10.87 17.24 -15.55
N ARG A 225 -11.45 16.78 -14.45
CA ARG A 225 -11.92 17.65 -13.37
C ARG A 225 -10.81 18.51 -12.78
N LEU A 226 -9.64 17.92 -12.51
CA LEU A 226 -8.48 18.66 -11.98
C LEU A 226 -7.95 19.68 -12.97
N ILE A 227 -7.89 19.32 -14.24
CA ILE A 227 -7.47 20.23 -15.32
C ILE A 227 -8.44 21.40 -15.47
N ASP A 228 -9.74 21.13 -15.46
CA ASP A 228 -10.79 22.14 -15.56
C ASP A 228 -10.74 23.13 -14.38
N HIS A 229 -10.51 22.63 -13.18
CA HIS A 229 -10.54 23.43 -11.96
C HIS A 229 -9.21 24.17 -11.68
N TYR A 230 -8.05 23.52 -11.88
CA TYR A 230 -6.74 24.06 -11.51
C TYR A 230 -5.85 24.48 -12.70
N GLY A 231 -6.22 24.11 -13.92
CA GLY A 231 -5.51 24.51 -15.13
C GLY A 231 -4.02 24.20 -15.11
N GLN A 232 -3.18 25.20 -15.36
CA GLN A 232 -1.73 25.05 -15.47
C GLN A 232 -1.06 24.61 -14.17
N VAL A 233 -1.62 24.98 -13.02
CA VAL A 233 -1.08 24.57 -11.70
C VAL A 233 -1.04 23.06 -11.56
N PHE A 234 -2.12 22.38 -12.01
CA PHE A 234 -2.15 20.92 -12.03
C PHE A 234 -1.04 20.32 -12.91
N PHE A 235 -0.89 20.82 -14.14
CA PHE A 235 0.12 20.28 -15.07
C PHE A 235 1.53 20.40 -14.51
N THR A 236 1.90 21.58 -13.99
CA THR A 236 3.24 21.82 -13.43
C THR A 236 3.52 20.91 -12.24
N ALA A 237 2.58 20.78 -11.32
CA ALA A 237 2.76 19.94 -10.12
C ALA A 237 2.79 18.46 -10.47
N HIS A 238 1.91 18.02 -11.36
CA HIS A 238 1.82 16.61 -11.77
C HIS A 238 3.02 16.18 -12.61
N GLU A 239 3.52 17.02 -13.50
CA GLU A 239 4.75 16.78 -14.27
C GLU A 239 5.94 16.62 -13.35
N ALA A 240 6.10 17.51 -12.36
CA ALA A 240 7.17 17.42 -11.37
C ALA A 240 7.10 16.11 -10.55
N TRP A 241 5.89 15.67 -10.19
CA TRP A 241 5.71 14.40 -9.52
C TRP A 241 6.05 13.20 -10.42
N LEU A 242 5.59 13.19 -11.67
CA LEU A 242 5.90 12.12 -12.63
C LEU A 242 7.39 12.01 -12.90
N ASP A 243 8.12 13.13 -13.03
CA ASP A 243 9.57 13.12 -13.23
C ASP A 243 10.29 12.57 -12.00
N ARG A 244 9.84 12.92 -10.81
CA ARG A 244 10.41 12.42 -9.55
C ARG A 244 10.23 10.91 -9.40
N GLU A 245 9.03 10.38 -9.64
CA GLU A 245 8.65 9.00 -9.29
C GLU A 245 8.85 8.01 -10.44
N ALA A 246 8.49 8.39 -11.66
CA ALA A 246 8.38 7.45 -12.76
C ALA A 246 9.50 7.57 -13.81
N PHE A 247 9.69 8.75 -14.36
CA PHE A 247 10.46 8.90 -15.60
C PHE A 247 11.89 9.42 -15.43
N GLY A 248 12.16 10.14 -14.35
CA GLY A 248 13.46 10.69 -13.96
C GLY A 248 14.50 10.81 -15.06
N THR A 249 14.43 11.86 -15.84
CA THR A 249 15.32 12.11 -17.00
C THR A 249 16.80 12.12 -16.64
N LEU A 250 17.13 12.29 -15.35
CA LEU A 250 18.50 12.48 -14.83
C LEU A 250 19.14 11.21 -14.26
N SER A 251 18.50 10.04 -14.32
CA SER A 251 19.13 8.80 -13.87
C SER A 251 20.23 8.35 -14.82
N PRO A 252 21.46 8.04 -14.33
CA PRO A 252 22.51 7.49 -15.17
C PRO A 252 22.00 6.25 -15.92
N SER A 253 22.33 6.14 -17.20
CA SER A 253 21.83 5.07 -18.09
C SER A 253 22.05 3.65 -17.55
N TRP A 254 23.16 3.40 -16.82
CA TRP A 254 23.45 2.11 -16.22
C TRP A 254 22.48 1.72 -15.10
N ARG A 255 21.87 2.66 -14.36
CA ARG A 255 20.87 2.34 -13.34
C ARG A 255 19.61 1.71 -13.92
N ARG A 256 19.27 1.99 -15.18
CA ARG A 256 18.12 1.33 -15.84
C ARG A 256 18.30 -0.18 -15.96
N TYR A 257 19.55 -0.65 -16.13
CA TYR A 257 19.86 -2.07 -16.27
C TYR A 257 20.00 -2.81 -14.94
N THR A 258 20.31 -2.10 -13.84
CA THR A 258 20.44 -2.73 -12.50
C THR A 258 19.10 -2.98 -11.82
N GLY A 259 18.02 -2.31 -12.22
CA GLY A 259 16.71 -2.42 -11.56
C GLY A 259 16.17 -3.84 -11.45
N LEU A 260 16.37 -4.66 -12.49
CA LEU A 260 15.98 -6.07 -12.47
C LEU A 260 16.72 -6.84 -11.36
N PHE A 261 18.05 -6.69 -11.29
CA PHE A 261 18.88 -7.38 -10.29
C PHE A 261 18.56 -6.89 -8.87
N GLU A 262 18.32 -5.59 -8.68
CA GLU A 262 17.94 -5.03 -7.40
C GLU A 262 16.62 -5.63 -6.90
N TYR A 263 15.59 -5.69 -7.74
CA TYR A 263 14.31 -6.30 -7.37
C TYR A 263 14.41 -7.80 -7.14
N MET A 264 15.19 -8.53 -7.93
CA MET A 264 15.41 -9.97 -7.72
C MET A 264 16.12 -10.21 -6.37
N PHE A 265 17.11 -9.39 -6.02
CA PHE A 265 17.79 -9.47 -4.73
C PHE A 265 16.86 -9.12 -3.57
N MET A 266 16.05 -8.07 -3.70
CA MET A 266 15.06 -7.69 -2.70
C MET A 266 14.01 -8.80 -2.50
N LEU A 267 13.53 -9.41 -3.60
CA LEU A 267 12.60 -10.53 -3.54
C LEU A 267 13.22 -11.75 -2.87
N ALA A 268 14.49 -12.04 -3.14
CA ALA A 268 15.19 -13.16 -2.49
C ALA A 268 15.19 -13.05 -0.97
N LYS A 269 15.27 -11.83 -0.43
CA LYS A 269 15.21 -11.55 1.00
C LYS A 269 13.79 -11.55 1.55
N SER A 270 12.87 -10.90 0.84
CA SER A 270 11.53 -10.58 1.36
C SER A 270 10.50 -11.69 1.15
N TYR A 271 10.72 -12.55 0.14
CA TYR A 271 9.83 -13.65 -0.21
C TYR A 271 10.37 -15.03 0.23
N TRP A 272 11.41 -15.05 1.07
CA TRP A 272 11.85 -16.26 1.75
C TRP A 272 10.82 -16.70 2.82
N PRO A 273 10.52 -18.03 2.97
CA PRO A 273 11.12 -19.19 2.28
C PRO A 273 10.40 -19.64 1.00
N TRP A 274 9.46 -18.87 0.47
CA TRP A 274 8.57 -19.26 -0.63
C TRP A 274 9.23 -19.18 -2.01
N LEU A 275 10.29 -18.38 -2.17
CA LEU A 275 10.93 -18.14 -3.47
C LEU A 275 11.42 -19.41 -4.16
N PRO A 276 12.09 -20.40 -3.49
CA PRO A 276 12.49 -21.65 -4.15
C PRO A 276 11.29 -22.42 -4.73
N PHE A 277 10.17 -22.43 -4.03
CA PHE A 277 8.95 -23.08 -4.52
C PHE A 277 8.31 -22.30 -5.67
N ALA A 278 8.35 -20.98 -5.67
CA ALA A 278 7.90 -20.16 -6.78
C ALA A 278 8.73 -20.46 -8.04
N ILE A 279 10.05 -20.58 -7.92
CA ILE A 279 10.94 -20.98 -9.02
C ILE A 279 10.59 -22.38 -9.51
N ALA A 280 10.37 -23.35 -8.62
CA ALA A 280 9.93 -24.70 -9.00
C ALA A 280 8.58 -24.68 -9.73
N GLY A 281 7.64 -23.82 -9.32
CA GLY A 281 6.36 -23.61 -9.99
C GLY A 281 6.55 -23.05 -11.41
N ILE A 282 7.41 -22.06 -11.60
CA ILE A 282 7.76 -21.52 -12.92
C ILE A 282 8.28 -22.64 -13.82
N VAL A 283 9.25 -23.43 -13.33
CA VAL A 283 9.82 -24.56 -14.08
C VAL A 283 8.76 -25.59 -14.45
N THR A 284 7.86 -25.91 -13.51
CA THR A 284 6.76 -26.86 -13.70
C THR A 284 5.81 -26.38 -14.82
N ILE A 285 5.42 -25.12 -14.82
CA ILE A 285 4.54 -24.53 -15.85
C ILE A 285 5.21 -24.57 -17.22
N ILE A 286 6.49 -24.15 -17.30
CA ILE A 286 7.23 -24.10 -18.57
C ILE A 286 7.41 -25.50 -19.16
N ARG A 287 7.84 -26.47 -18.34
CA ARG A 287 8.05 -27.87 -18.80
C ARG A 287 6.72 -28.55 -19.17
N GLY A 288 5.67 -28.30 -18.38
CA GLY A 288 4.34 -28.86 -18.62
C GLY A 288 3.59 -28.20 -19.78
N ARG A 289 4.09 -27.09 -20.34
CA ARG A 289 3.46 -26.28 -21.41
C ARG A 289 2.00 -25.95 -21.15
N GLN A 290 1.64 -25.72 -19.86
CA GLN A 290 0.27 -25.47 -19.42
C GLN A 290 -0.11 -24.02 -19.71
N ARG A 291 -0.55 -23.73 -20.95
CA ARG A 291 -0.83 -22.38 -21.46
C ARG A 291 -1.74 -21.55 -20.54
N ARG A 292 -2.72 -22.18 -19.90
CA ARG A 292 -3.64 -21.52 -18.97
C ARG A 292 -2.92 -20.90 -17.76
N LEU A 293 -1.80 -21.48 -17.33
CA LEU A 293 -1.03 -21.01 -16.19
C LEU A 293 0.02 -19.96 -16.56
N PHE A 294 0.26 -19.74 -17.87
CA PHE A 294 1.22 -18.73 -18.31
C PHE A 294 0.83 -17.31 -17.91
N VAL A 295 -0.47 -17.05 -17.66
CA VAL A 295 -0.92 -15.76 -17.13
C VAL A 295 -0.19 -15.38 -15.83
N LEU A 296 0.17 -16.35 -14.99
CA LEU A 296 0.94 -16.11 -13.75
C LEU A 296 2.36 -15.61 -14.04
N LEU A 297 3.00 -16.18 -15.09
CA LEU A 297 4.34 -15.77 -15.52
C LEU A 297 4.28 -14.39 -16.18
N ILE A 298 3.31 -14.16 -17.05
CA ILE A 298 3.07 -12.85 -17.69
C ILE A 298 2.85 -11.79 -16.62
N TRP A 299 1.99 -12.06 -15.66
CA TRP A 299 1.71 -11.16 -14.56
C TRP A 299 2.98 -10.79 -13.79
N PHE A 300 3.74 -11.78 -13.32
CA PHE A 300 4.98 -11.55 -12.58
C PHE A 300 5.98 -10.73 -13.42
N VAL A 301 6.20 -11.12 -14.67
CA VAL A 301 7.18 -10.46 -15.55
C VAL A 301 6.78 -9.03 -15.90
N VAL A 302 5.50 -8.76 -16.18
CA VAL A 302 5.03 -7.41 -16.51
C VAL A 302 5.17 -6.47 -15.30
N VAL A 303 4.74 -6.91 -14.10
CA VAL A 303 4.90 -6.09 -12.89
C VAL A 303 6.38 -5.85 -12.58
N LEU A 304 7.22 -6.90 -12.66
CA LEU A 304 8.66 -6.78 -12.45
C LEU A 304 9.30 -5.79 -13.44
N ALA A 305 8.94 -5.89 -14.72
CA ALA A 305 9.48 -5.02 -15.77
C ALA A 305 9.09 -3.55 -15.54
N MET A 306 7.82 -3.29 -15.18
CA MET A 306 7.36 -1.93 -14.86
C MET A 306 8.09 -1.35 -13.64
N CYS A 307 8.22 -2.14 -12.57
CA CYS A 307 8.94 -1.71 -11.39
C CYS A 307 10.44 -1.48 -11.67
N ALA A 308 11.06 -2.36 -12.45
CA ALA A 308 12.48 -2.24 -12.80
C ALA A 308 12.77 -1.03 -13.71
N ALA A 309 11.80 -0.61 -14.52
CA ALA A 309 11.90 0.56 -15.38
C ALA A 309 11.73 1.88 -14.63
N ALA A 310 11.05 1.87 -13.47
CA ALA A 310 10.81 3.07 -12.69
C ALA A 310 12.10 3.61 -12.03
N LYS A 311 12.14 4.94 -11.83
CA LYS A 311 13.25 5.61 -11.14
C LYS A 311 13.26 5.30 -9.64
N SER A 312 12.12 5.43 -9.01
CA SER A 312 11.93 5.11 -7.59
C SER A 312 11.82 3.59 -7.42
N ARG A 313 12.80 3.00 -6.74
CA ARG A 313 12.91 1.54 -6.58
C ARG A 313 12.66 1.15 -5.15
N VAL A 314 11.40 0.90 -4.86
CA VAL A 314 10.98 0.45 -3.55
C VAL A 314 10.28 -0.90 -3.69
N LEU A 315 10.70 -1.88 -2.89
CA LEU A 315 10.18 -3.25 -2.99
C LEU A 315 8.65 -3.34 -2.87
N ARG A 316 8.01 -2.44 -2.13
CA ARG A 316 6.55 -2.44 -1.99
C ARG A 316 5.79 -2.30 -3.32
N TYR A 317 6.42 -1.71 -4.33
CA TYR A 317 5.82 -1.61 -5.67
C TYR A 317 5.64 -2.98 -6.35
N MET A 318 6.36 -4.01 -5.87
CA MET A 318 6.19 -5.40 -6.30
C MET A 318 5.04 -6.14 -5.60
N LEU A 319 4.36 -5.55 -4.60
CA LEU A 319 3.26 -6.23 -3.88
C LEU A 319 2.15 -6.75 -4.81
N PRO A 320 1.77 -6.06 -5.91
CA PRO A 320 0.82 -6.62 -6.88
C PRO A 320 1.28 -7.93 -7.56
N ALA A 321 2.56 -8.29 -7.51
CA ALA A 321 3.07 -9.58 -8.01
C ALA A 321 3.08 -10.70 -6.95
N TYR A 322 2.94 -10.38 -5.65
CA TYR A 322 2.99 -11.39 -4.58
C TYR A 322 1.90 -12.46 -4.68
N PRO A 323 0.65 -12.16 -5.07
CA PRO A 323 -0.34 -13.20 -5.29
C PRO A 323 0.06 -14.19 -6.40
N ALA A 324 0.67 -13.71 -7.50
CA ALA A 324 1.18 -14.60 -8.55
C ALA A 324 2.30 -15.50 -8.01
N LEU A 325 3.25 -14.93 -7.27
CA LEU A 325 4.33 -15.69 -6.62
C LEU A 325 3.78 -16.73 -5.65
N SER A 326 2.70 -16.41 -4.92
CA SER A 326 2.08 -17.34 -3.97
C SER A 326 1.41 -18.52 -4.67
N ILE A 327 0.75 -18.29 -5.81
CA ILE A 327 0.18 -19.36 -6.64
C ILE A 327 1.31 -20.20 -7.27
N LEU A 328 2.36 -19.57 -7.77
CA LEU A 328 3.55 -20.27 -8.29
C LEU A 328 4.22 -21.12 -7.21
N SER A 329 4.32 -20.61 -5.97
CA SER A 329 4.84 -21.35 -4.83
C SER A 329 3.99 -22.58 -4.49
N ALA A 330 2.65 -22.44 -4.55
CA ALA A 330 1.74 -23.57 -4.33
C ALA A 330 1.91 -24.66 -5.39
N ILE A 331 2.03 -24.27 -6.67
CA ILE A 331 2.28 -25.19 -7.78
C ILE A 331 3.62 -25.92 -7.60
N GLY A 332 4.68 -25.16 -7.27
CA GLY A 332 6.01 -25.74 -7.09
C GLY A 332 6.09 -26.66 -5.86
N LEU A 333 5.44 -26.28 -4.76
CA LEU A 333 5.38 -27.12 -3.56
C LEU A 333 4.65 -28.44 -3.86
N ALA A 334 3.52 -28.37 -4.56
CA ALA A 334 2.77 -29.56 -4.98
C ALA A 334 3.54 -30.45 -5.98
N ALA A 335 4.42 -29.86 -6.80
CA ALA A 335 5.26 -30.60 -7.72
C ALA A 335 6.45 -31.30 -7.03
N LEU A 336 6.98 -30.74 -5.94
CA LEU A 336 8.16 -31.25 -5.25
C LEU A 336 7.83 -32.16 -4.08
N ILE A 337 6.68 -31.94 -3.41
CA ILE A 337 6.35 -32.62 -2.15
C ILE A 337 5.07 -33.44 -2.36
N PRO A 338 5.12 -34.76 -2.05
CA PRO A 338 3.92 -35.60 -2.11
C PRO A 338 2.79 -35.05 -1.21
N VAL A 339 1.54 -35.14 -1.71
CA VAL A 339 0.36 -34.57 -1.06
C VAL A 339 0.18 -35.00 0.40
N ARG A 340 0.54 -36.23 0.73
CA ARG A 340 0.50 -36.75 2.13
C ARG A 340 1.35 -35.93 3.10
N PHE A 341 2.51 -35.45 2.68
CA PHE A 341 3.38 -34.62 3.52
C PHE A 341 2.87 -33.20 3.59
N ILE A 342 2.31 -32.66 2.50
CA ILE A 342 1.62 -31.37 2.51
C ILE A 342 0.46 -31.37 3.52
N GLN A 343 -0.40 -32.41 3.48
CA GLN A 343 -1.52 -32.51 4.40
C GLN A 343 -1.07 -32.64 5.87
N ARG A 344 0.00 -33.40 6.13
CA ARG A 344 0.61 -33.47 7.47
C ARG A 344 1.18 -32.11 7.89
N GLY A 345 1.88 -31.42 6.98
CA GLY A 345 2.38 -30.06 7.22
C GLY A 345 1.27 -29.09 7.59
N LEU A 346 0.16 -29.07 6.85
CA LEU A 346 -1.01 -28.22 7.14
C LEU A 346 -1.65 -28.58 8.49
N LEU A 347 -1.73 -29.87 8.82
CA LEU A 347 -2.27 -30.33 10.11
C LEU A 347 -1.47 -29.78 11.29
N PHE A 348 -0.13 -29.73 11.18
CA PHE A 348 0.74 -29.17 12.22
C PHE A 348 0.81 -27.64 12.17
N ALA A 349 0.85 -27.06 10.98
CA ALA A 349 0.95 -25.59 10.82
C ALA A 349 -0.29 -24.85 11.32
N THR A 350 -1.48 -25.43 11.13
CA THR A 350 -2.74 -24.78 11.52
C THR A 350 -2.82 -24.44 13.01
N PRO A 351 -2.60 -25.39 13.96
CA PRO A 351 -2.64 -25.07 15.39
C PRO A 351 -1.48 -24.15 15.81
N VAL A 352 -0.30 -24.28 15.22
CA VAL A 352 0.83 -23.38 15.50
C VAL A 352 0.47 -21.96 15.09
N LEU A 353 -0.10 -21.78 13.89
CA LEU A 353 -0.56 -20.49 13.42
C LEU A 353 -1.69 -19.93 14.29
N ALA A 354 -2.62 -20.80 14.74
CA ALA A 354 -3.70 -20.38 15.63
C ALA A 354 -3.16 -19.85 16.97
N VAL A 355 -2.19 -20.53 17.57
CA VAL A 355 -1.54 -20.08 18.80
C VAL A 355 -0.79 -18.75 18.57
N ALA A 356 -0.06 -18.63 17.46
CA ALA A 356 0.66 -17.39 17.12
C ALA A 356 -0.30 -16.21 16.91
N VAL A 357 -1.39 -16.43 16.18
CA VAL A 357 -2.42 -15.39 15.94
C VAL A 357 -3.13 -15.01 17.24
N LEU A 358 -3.43 -15.98 18.10
CA LEU A 358 -4.03 -15.73 19.42
C LEU A 358 -3.07 -14.92 20.30
N ALA A 359 -1.79 -15.26 20.31
CA ALA A 359 -0.77 -14.48 21.02
C ALA A 359 -0.71 -13.04 20.52
N ILE A 360 -0.71 -12.81 19.20
CA ILE A 360 -0.77 -11.48 18.59
C ILE A 360 -2.08 -10.76 18.95
N ALA A 361 -3.20 -11.48 19.01
CA ALA A 361 -4.49 -10.88 19.36
C ALA A 361 -4.55 -10.42 20.84
N ILE A 362 -3.89 -11.15 21.74
CA ILE A 362 -3.84 -10.83 23.17
C ILE A 362 -2.74 -9.79 23.44
N PHE A 363 -1.57 -9.97 22.81
CA PHE A 363 -0.38 -9.13 22.96
C PHE A 363 0.03 -8.55 21.59
N PRO A 364 -0.75 -7.60 21.05
CA PRO A 364 -0.44 -7.05 19.74
C PRO A 364 0.92 -6.34 19.77
N PRO A 365 1.82 -6.64 18.82
CA PRO A 365 3.11 -5.97 18.74
C PRO A 365 2.90 -4.50 18.35
N VAL A 366 3.53 -3.60 19.07
CA VAL A 366 3.61 -2.19 18.68
C VAL A 366 4.57 -2.11 17.49
N THR A 367 4.04 -1.94 16.30
CA THR A 367 4.84 -1.93 15.06
C THR A 367 5.49 -0.58 14.78
N TYR A 368 4.89 0.47 15.31
CA TYR A 368 5.40 1.83 15.18
C TYR A 368 4.89 2.68 16.35
N HIS A 369 5.77 3.46 16.95
CA HIS A 369 5.43 4.33 18.07
C HIS A 369 6.24 5.62 18.01
N VAL A 370 5.56 6.77 18.14
CA VAL A 370 6.15 8.12 18.09
C VAL A 370 5.63 8.92 19.28
N PRO A 371 6.10 8.60 20.49
CA PRO A 371 5.60 9.23 21.70
C PRO A 371 5.84 10.74 21.73
N GLU A 372 6.78 11.22 20.93
CA GLU A 372 7.25 12.60 20.92
C GLU A 372 6.32 13.53 20.14
N ILE A 373 5.77 13.07 19.01
CA ILE A 373 5.00 13.93 18.10
C ILE A 373 3.64 14.32 18.67
N ARG A 374 2.93 13.40 19.34
CA ARG A 374 1.59 13.70 19.88
C ARG A 374 1.58 14.84 20.88
N PRO A 375 2.46 14.87 21.91
CA PRO A 375 2.52 15.99 22.85
C PRO A 375 2.84 17.31 22.14
N ILE A 376 3.79 17.31 21.22
CA ILE A 376 4.19 18.49 20.45
C ILE A 376 3.05 18.99 19.57
N ALA A 377 2.38 18.12 18.82
CA ALA A 377 1.26 18.46 17.97
C ALA A 377 0.07 19.00 18.80
N SER A 378 -0.21 18.39 19.94
CA SER A 378 -1.28 18.84 20.85
C SER A 378 -0.96 20.21 21.45
N ALA A 379 0.27 20.44 21.89
CA ALA A 379 0.71 21.72 22.44
C ALA A 379 0.66 22.83 21.40
N ALA A 380 1.17 22.56 20.18
CA ALA A 380 1.12 23.49 19.07
C ALA A 380 -0.32 23.85 18.68
N THR A 381 -1.23 22.86 18.66
CA THR A 381 -2.66 23.08 18.38
C THR A 381 -3.34 23.91 19.46
N ALA A 382 -3.05 23.64 20.74
CA ALA A 382 -3.62 24.39 21.86
C ALA A 382 -3.12 25.85 21.92
N ALA A 383 -1.92 26.08 21.41
CA ALA A 383 -1.29 27.39 21.37
C ALA A 383 -1.67 28.24 20.14
N THR A 384 -2.40 27.67 19.17
CA THR A 384 -2.80 28.33 17.92
C THR A 384 -4.31 28.33 17.72
N THR A 385 -4.84 29.38 17.10
CA THR A 385 -6.25 29.45 16.68
C THR A 385 -6.49 28.78 15.34
N SER A 386 -7.78 28.59 14.96
CA SER A 386 -8.16 27.89 13.73
C SER A 386 -7.85 28.70 12.48
N GLY A 387 -6.78 28.93 12.00
CA GLY A 387 -6.38 29.74 10.84
C GLY A 387 -4.92 30.14 10.93
N GLU A 388 -4.33 29.96 12.11
CA GLU A 388 -2.91 30.14 12.31
C GLU A 388 -2.14 28.88 11.89
N ARG A 389 -0.94 29.11 11.32
CA ARG A 389 -0.02 28.06 10.91
C ARG A 389 0.99 27.78 12.01
N VAL A 390 1.33 26.51 12.18
CA VAL A 390 2.47 26.10 12.97
C VAL A 390 3.68 26.03 12.07
N ALA A 391 4.77 26.73 12.37
CA ALA A 391 5.99 26.57 11.61
C ALA A 391 6.74 25.32 12.07
N PHE A 392 7.33 24.60 11.14
CA PHE A 392 8.25 23.51 11.39
C PHE A 392 9.59 23.86 10.75
N TYR A 393 10.61 24.04 11.58
CA TYR A 393 11.94 24.41 11.13
C TYR A 393 12.88 23.22 11.18
N ASP A 394 13.44 22.86 10.04
CA ASP A 394 14.45 21.81 9.91
C ASP A 394 15.60 22.25 8.98
N GLN A 395 16.85 22.02 9.44
CA GLN A 395 18.06 22.27 8.67
C GLN A 395 18.58 20.95 8.07
N GLY A 396 18.13 20.54 6.93
CA GLY A 396 18.80 19.44 6.29
C GLY A 396 17.98 18.64 5.31
N ALA A 397 17.39 17.57 5.71
CA ALA A 397 16.41 16.83 4.92
C ALA A 397 15.04 17.11 5.53
N PRO A 398 14.05 17.50 4.74
CA PRO A 398 12.73 17.70 5.28
C PRO A 398 12.31 16.39 5.97
N LEU A 399 12.08 16.47 7.28
CA LEU A 399 11.55 15.37 8.08
C LEU A 399 10.06 15.21 7.73
N TYR A 400 9.79 14.79 6.48
CA TYR A 400 8.43 14.59 5.98
C TYR A 400 7.62 13.68 6.90
N ASP A 401 8.29 12.74 7.57
CA ASP A 401 7.64 11.83 8.50
C ASP A 401 7.00 12.57 9.67
N GLU A 402 7.74 13.45 10.31
CA GLU A 402 7.28 14.20 11.49
C GLU A 402 6.21 15.22 11.13
N VAL A 403 6.36 15.88 9.99
CA VAL A 403 5.37 16.85 9.52
C VAL A 403 4.05 16.19 9.16
N ASN A 404 4.08 15.07 8.44
CA ASN A 404 2.86 14.33 8.15
C ASN A 404 2.14 13.91 9.45
N GLN A 405 2.90 13.54 10.47
CA GLN A 405 2.36 13.21 11.79
C GLN A 405 1.85 14.44 12.55
N MET A 406 2.56 15.56 12.46
CA MET A 406 2.08 16.83 13.02
C MET A 406 0.75 17.26 12.38
N LEU A 407 0.60 17.14 11.07
CA LEU A 407 -0.65 17.39 10.36
C LEU A 407 -1.77 16.43 10.80
N TRP A 408 -1.43 15.16 11.00
CA TRP A 408 -2.39 14.15 11.43
C TRP A 408 -2.88 14.38 12.86
N TYR A 409 -1.96 14.52 13.82
CA TYR A 409 -2.29 14.63 15.25
C TYR A 409 -2.71 16.03 15.66
N GLY A 410 -2.12 17.07 15.08
CA GLY A 410 -2.41 18.48 15.39
C GLY A 410 -3.57 19.03 14.58
N GLY A 411 -3.66 18.72 13.31
CA GLY A 411 -4.72 19.24 12.45
C GLY A 411 -4.59 20.72 12.12
N ARG A 412 -3.39 21.31 12.25
CA ARG A 412 -3.05 22.65 11.78
C ARG A 412 -2.22 22.57 10.53
N GLU A 413 -2.35 23.57 9.65
CA GLU A 413 -1.44 23.72 8.52
C GLU A 413 -0.02 23.99 9.02
N ILE A 414 0.96 23.44 8.33
CA ILE A 414 2.36 23.54 8.70
C ILE A 414 3.10 24.37 7.66
N LEU A 415 3.76 25.43 8.13
CA LEU A 415 4.69 26.21 7.33
C LEU A 415 6.08 25.59 7.44
N PHE A 416 6.57 25.05 6.33
CA PHE A 416 7.93 24.53 6.26
C PHE A 416 8.95 25.64 6.14
N LEU A 417 9.97 25.60 6.98
CA LEU A 417 11.09 26.50 6.96
C LEU A 417 12.37 25.67 6.89
N LEU A 418 13.07 25.78 5.77
CA LEU A 418 14.25 24.95 5.47
C LEU A 418 15.57 25.70 5.68
N SER A 419 15.51 27.01 5.86
CA SER A 419 16.69 27.84 6.07
C SER A 419 16.52 28.82 7.22
N PRO A 420 17.61 29.24 7.88
CA PRO A 420 17.55 30.29 8.92
C PRO A 420 16.97 31.60 8.38
N GLY A 421 17.25 31.93 7.11
CA GLY A 421 16.72 33.14 6.51
C GLY A 421 15.22 33.14 6.32
N GLU A 422 14.63 31.98 5.95
CA GLU A 422 13.18 31.82 5.86
C GLU A 422 12.52 31.97 7.23
N LEU A 423 13.13 31.40 8.28
CA LEU A 423 12.62 31.55 9.62
C LEU A 423 12.71 33.00 10.11
N GLU A 424 13.84 33.67 9.90
CA GLU A 424 13.99 35.08 10.25
C GLU A 424 12.99 35.97 9.51
N GLN A 425 12.76 35.73 8.23
CA GLN A 425 11.72 36.43 7.46
C GLN A 425 10.31 36.18 8.00
N ALA A 426 9.99 34.92 8.29
CA ALA A 426 8.67 34.56 8.85
C ALA A 426 8.44 35.19 10.23
N LEU A 427 9.48 35.25 11.06
CA LEU A 427 9.46 35.93 12.37
C LEU A 427 9.28 37.45 12.21
N GLN A 428 10.06 38.11 11.31
CA GLN A 428 9.95 39.55 11.06
C GLN A 428 8.59 39.94 10.47
N ALA A 429 8.05 39.09 9.59
CA ALA A 429 6.74 39.30 8.98
C ALA A 429 5.56 38.93 9.89
N ARG A 430 5.82 38.47 11.12
CA ARG A 430 4.81 37.98 12.06
C ARG A 430 3.85 36.96 11.46
N GLN A 431 4.38 36.07 10.64
CA GLN A 431 3.58 35.01 9.97
C GLN A 431 3.39 33.78 10.82
N ILE A 432 4.12 33.68 11.94
CA ILE A 432 4.14 32.53 12.84
C ILE A 432 4.17 32.99 14.28
N ASP A 433 3.36 32.37 15.13
CA ASP A 433 3.34 32.58 16.58
C ASP A 433 3.88 31.34 17.33
N VAL A 434 3.78 30.17 16.70
CA VAL A 434 4.24 28.90 17.23
C VAL A 434 5.12 28.19 16.21
N PHE A 435 6.27 27.70 16.65
CA PHE A 435 7.13 26.88 15.80
C PHE A 435 7.69 25.66 16.53
N VAL A 436 7.95 24.61 15.77
CA VAL A 436 8.57 23.38 16.22
C VAL A 436 9.96 23.27 15.59
N VAL A 437 10.91 22.87 16.41
CA VAL A 437 12.32 22.78 16.02
C VAL A 437 13.00 21.66 16.79
N ASP A 438 14.08 21.09 16.26
CA ASP A 438 14.92 20.16 17.01
C ASP A 438 15.63 20.85 18.19
N ASP A 439 15.78 20.11 19.31
CA ASP A 439 16.33 20.65 20.54
C ASP A 439 17.78 21.17 20.37
N ALA A 440 18.59 20.52 19.57
CA ALA A 440 19.98 20.95 19.34
C ALA A 440 20.02 22.32 18.63
N THR A 441 19.19 22.50 17.62
CA THR A 441 19.03 23.79 16.93
C THR A 441 18.41 24.84 17.84
N TYR A 442 17.41 24.47 18.63
CA TYR A 442 16.82 25.36 19.64
C TYR A 442 17.86 25.89 20.63
N GLN A 443 18.64 25.01 21.27
CA GLN A 443 19.66 25.38 22.26
C GLN A 443 20.75 26.28 21.67
N THR A 444 21.16 26.02 20.42
CA THR A 444 22.27 26.74 19.79
C THR A 444 21.88 28.03 19.13
N ARG A 445 20.65 28.17 18.62
CA ARG A 445 20.26 29.29 17.77
C ARG A 445 19.17 30.19 18.35
N PHE A 446 18.20 29.62 19.08
CA PHE A 446 17.00 30.37 19.45
C PHE A 446 16.90 30.72 20.92
N LYS A 447 17.38 29.89 21.80
CA LYS A 447 17.23 30.04 23.25
C LYS A 447 17.62 31.41 23.82
N SER A 448 18.64 32.03 23.26
CA SER A 448 19.16 33.33 23.72
C SER A 448 18.84 34.49 22.78
N ARG A 449 18.19 34.29 21.65
CA ARG A 449 18.05 35.29 20.59
C ARG A 449 16.64 35.83 20.41
N ILE A 450 15.63 35.11 20.86
CA ILE A 450 14.24 35.45 20.63
C ILE A 450 13.50 35.42 21.96
N ALA A 451 12.63 36.41 22.23
CA ALA A 451 11.72 36.37 23.35
C ALA A 451 10.63 35.32 23.10
N HIS A 452 10.59 34.26 23.90
CA HIS A 452 9.72 33.12 23.68
C HIS A 452 9.42 32.34 24.96
N GLU A 453 8.39 31.52 24.89
CA GLU A 453 8.02 30.53 25.88
C GLU A 453 8.13 29.13 25.27
N VAL A 454 8.78 28.19 25.94
CA VAL A 454 8.76 26.77 25.57
C VAL A 454 7.47 26.17 26.09
N ILE A 455 6.56 25.80 25.20
CA ILE A 455 5.25 25.25 25.54
C ILE A 455 5.24 23.75 25.65
N ALA A 456 6.14 23.06 24.94
CA ALA A 456 6.33 21.61 25.03
C ALA A 456 7.73 21.21 24.58
N GLY A 457 8.25 20.13 25.17
CA GLY A 457 9.44 19.42 24.72
C GLY A 457 9.22 17.92 24.82
N ALA A 458 9.54 17.18 23.77
CA ALA A 458 9.43 15.73 23.75
C ALA A 458 10.45 15.13 22.78
N GLY A 459 11.24 14.16 23.26
CA GLY A 459 12.31 13.56 22.50
C GLY A 459 13.33 14.59 22.04
N HIS A 460 13.51 14.71 20.74
CA HIS A 460 14.42 15.68 20.12
C HIS A 460 13.72 16.95 19.63
N LEU A 461 12.42 17.11 19.87
CA LEU A 461 11.63 18.25 19.42
C LEU A 461 11.24 19.18 20.55
N VAL A 462 11.25 20.48 20.24
CA VAL A 462 10.80 21.56 21.12
C VAL A 462 9.76 22.39 20.37
N CYS A 463 8.62 22.63 21.04
CA CYS A 463 7.59 23.55 20.57
C CYS A 463 7.68 24.86 21.33
N VAL A 464 7.76 25.94 20.59
CA VAL A 464 8.04 27.27 21.12
C VAL A 464 6.95 28.23 20.68
N ARG A 465 6.46 29.06 21.63
CA ARG A 465 5.57 30.19 21.36
C ARG A 465 6.35 31.49 21.46
N LEU A 466 6.18 32.37 20.49
CA LEU A 466 6.80 33.69 20.51
C LEU A 466 6.11 34.56 21.55
N SER A 467 6.89 35.27 22.37
CA SER A 467 6.39 36.33 23.22
C SER A 467 6.28 37.59 22.39
N LEU A 468 5.05 38.04 22.14
CA LEU A 468 4.74 39.29 21.45
C LEU A 468 5.20 40.52 22.23
#